data_0f996c96aeca4c040c1fa31ee9023a3b
#
_entry.id   0f996c96aeca4c040c1fa31ee9023a3b
#
_cell.length_a   1.000
_cell.length_b   1.000
_cell.length_c   1.000
_cell.angle_alpha   90.00
_cell.angle_beta   90.00
_cell.angle_gamma   90.00
#
_symmetry.space_group_name_H-M   'P 1'
#
loop_
_entity.id
_entity.type
_entity.pdbx_description
1 polymer ?
#
loop_
_entity_poly.entity_id
_entity_poly.type
_entity_poly.pdbx_seq_one_letter_code
_entity_poly.pdbx_strand_id
1 'polypeptide(L)'
;MLQKLDFDNIPNFKNITETFVNPEYDPQNEYSVPYTWGTVGIIYDTTMIDIPPEEIDWDILWNEDYSDRILMFDNPRDAFAIAEIRLGYSLNTESSEELEKCADLLKEQKTVIQAYVMDEVFDKMGAGEALVAPYYAGDAVTLMDEYEDLGFVTPKSGTNLFVDALCIPAGAKQKEAAEMYINFMCEPDIAYATTSYIGYSTPNSAAFDMLDEETQNDKVSYPDSEYLNNNTTIFRNLSDEANQKMQDLWTDIKSTQDESQNKWIVPLFLVACVTLSIVIIIRRHIIRKKDVF
;
A
#
# COMPACT_ATOMS: atom_id res chain seq x y z
N MET A 1 -25.60 -0.67 5.57
CA MET A 1 -24.55 0.19 6.10
C MET A 1 -24.37 1.43 5.23
N LEU A 2 -24.71 1.36 3.93
CA LEU A 2 -24.78 2.49 3.00
C LEU A 2 -26.24 2.78 2.66
N GLN A 3 -26.51 4.02 2.20
CA GLN A 3 -27.82 4.40 1.62
C GLN A 3 -27.78 4.13 0.11
N LYS A 4 -28.91 3.69 -0.45
CA LYS A 4 -29.07 3.66 -1.91
C LYS A 4 -29.08 5.09 -2.44
N LEU A 5 -28.37 5.30 -3.53
CA LEU A 5 -28.30 6.58 -4.24
C LEU A 5 -29.54 6.79 -5.10
N ASP A 6 -29.94 8.06 -5.22
CA ASP A 6 -30.94 8.50 -6.18
C ASP A 6 -30.23 9.20 -7.34
N PHE A 7 -30.10 8.49 -8.45
CA PHE A 7 -29.36 8.99 -9.61
C PHE A 7 -30.08 10.13 -10.36
N ASP A 8 -31.33 10.43 -10.05
CA ASP A 8 -31.98 11.64 -10.51
C ASP A 8 -31.31 12.91 -9.94
N ASN A 9 -30.67 12.77 -8.75
CA ASN A 9 -29.86 13.82 -8.12
C ASN A 9 -28.38 13.81 -8.57
N ILE A 10 -27.99 12.81 -9.39
CA ILE A 10 -26.58 12.61 -9.85
C ILE A 10 -26.53 12.52 -11.39
N PRO A 11 -27.08 13.50 -12.14
CA PRO A 11 -27.14 13.42 -13.60
C PRO A 11 -25.76 13.39 -14.29
N ASN A 12 -24.70 13.83 -13.62
CA ASN A 12 -23.33 13.78 -14.15
C ASN A 12 -22.70 12.38 -14.08
N PHE A 13 -23.35 11.40 -13.45
CA PHE A 13 -22.94 9.98 -13.49
C PHE A 13 -22.76 9.45 -14.93
N LYS A 14 -23.48 10.02 -15.89
CA LYS A 14 -23.34 9.71 -17.33
C LYS A 14 -21.94 9.93 -17.89
N ASN A 15 -21.10 10.71 -17.20
CA ASN A 15 -19.70 10.96 -17.58
C ASN A 15 -18.75 9.83 -17.14
N ILE A 16 -19.21 8.90 -16.27
CA ILE A 16 -18.41 7.76 -15.82
C ILE A 16 -18.28 6.76 -16.98
N THR A 17 -17.05 6.35 -17.26
CA THR A 17 -16.70 5.39 -18.30
C THR A 17 -17.37 4.05 -18.04
N GLU A 18 -17.88 3.39 -19.08
CA GLU A 18 -18.60 2.11 -18.99
C GLU A 18 -17.81 1.02 -18.23
N THR A 19 -16.49 1.03 -18.32
CA THR A 19 -15.60 0.09 -17.60
C THR A 19 -15.79 0.13 -16.09
N PHE A 20 -16.16 1.29 -15.54
CA PHE A 20 -16.35 1.49 -14.10
C PHE A 20 -17.83 1.49 -13.68
N VAL A 21 -18.75 1.32 -14.63
CA VAL A 21 -20.19 1.21 -14.36
C VAL A 21 -20.52 -0.24 -14.02
N ASN A 22 -21.41 -0.44 -13.04
CA ASN A 22 -21.80 -1.76 -12.52
C ASN A 22 -20.60 -2.63 -12.08
N PRO A 23 -19.71 -2.11 -11.23
CA PRO A 23 -18.56 -2.85 -10.75
C PRO A 23 -19.01 -4.06 -9.93
N GLU A 24 -18.14 -5.08 -9.84
CA GLU A 24 -18.50 -6.34 -9.17
C GLU A 24 -18.90 -6.13 -7.69
N TYR A 25 -18.35 -5.13 -7.02
CA TYR A 25 -18.68 -4.79 -5.62
C TYR A 25 -20.03 -4.04 -5.49
N ASP A 26 -20.55 -3.46 -6.55
CA ASP A 26 -21.89 -2.81 -6.62
C ASP A 26 -22.52 -3.02 -8.01
N PRO A 27 -22.97 -4.25 -8.33
CA PRO A 27 -23.34 -4.68 -9.69
C PRO A 27 -24.53 -3.94 -10.33
N GLN A 28 -25.20 -3.09 -9.56
CA GLN A 28 -26.34 -2.29 -10.01
C GLN A 28 -26.10 -0.79 -9.83
N ASN A 29 -24.90 -0.41 -9.40
CA ASN A 29 -24.57 0.98 -9.01
C ASN A 29 -25.60 1.59 -8.04
N GLU A 30 -26.05 0.81 -7.06
CA GLU A 30 -27.07 1.31 -6.12
C GLU A 30 -26.51 2.16 -4.98
N TYR A 31 -25.20 2.02 -4.66
CA TYR A 31 -24.61 2.53 -3.42
C TYR A 31 -23.36 3.39 -3.62
N SER A 32 -22.78 3.37 -4.82
CA SER A 32 -21.47 3.96 -5.06
C SER A 32 -21.39 4.67 -6.40
N VAL A 33 -20.54 5.70 -6.46
CA VAL A 33 -20.13 6.38 -7.70
C VAL A 33 -18.61 6.34 -7.76
N PRO A 34 -18.00 5.76 -8.81
CA PRO A 34 -16.55 5.77 -9.00
C PRO A 34 -16.00 7.20 -9.00
N TYR A 35 -14.91 7.41 -8.30
CA TYR A 35 -14.31 8.72 -8.08
C TYR A 35 -12.90 8.83 -8.65
N THR A 36 -12.02 7.89 -8.27
CA THR A 36 -10.68 7.72 -8.81
C THR A 36 -10.41 6.23 -9.00
N TRP A 37 -9.35 5.90 -9.72
CA TRP A 37 -8.86 4.54 -9.84
C TRP A 37 -7.35 4.52 -10.03
N GLY A 38 -6.74 3.36 -9.89
CA GLY A 38 -5.32 3.17 -10.13
C GLY A 38 -4.89 1.73 -9.94
N THR A 39 -3.60 1.51 -10.10
CA THR A 39 -2.94 0.24 -9.83
C THR A 39 -1.98 0.38 -8.66
N VAL A 40 -1.66 -0.74 -8.04
CA VAL A 40 -0.54 -0.82 -7.10
C VAL A 40 0.70 -1.19 -7.88
N GLY A 41 1.83 -0.57 -7.58
CA GLY A 41 3.11 -0.88 -8.22
C GLY A 41 4.28 -0.68 -7.26
N ILE A 42 5.46 -0.49 -7.83
CA ILE A 42 6.70 -0.37 -7.08
C ILE A 42 7.32 0.99 -7.37
N ILE A 43 7.47 1.82 -6.32
CA ILE A 43 8.30 3.01 -6.33
C ILE A 43 9.73 2.58 -6.02
N TYR A 44 10.70 3.11 -6.75
CA TYR A 44 12.10 2.79 -6.54
C TYR A 44 13.02 3.99 -6.85
N ASP A 45 14.19 4.00 -6.22
CA ASP A 45 15.24 4.99 -6.48
C ASP A 45 16.01 4.59 -7.75
N THR A 46 15.87 5.37 -8.82
CA THR A 46 16.46 5.12 -10.14
C THR A 46 17.99 5.28 -10.17
N THR A 47 18.56 5.94 -9.16
CA THR A 47 20.01 6.16 -9.05
C THR A 47 20.72 5.04 -8.33
N MET A 48 19.99 4.26 -7.54
CA MET A 48 20.53 3.20 -6.67
C MET A 48 20.11 1.79 -7.12
N ILE A 49 19.01 1.66 -7.87
CA ILE A 49 18.51 0.40 -8.41
C ILE A 49 18.97 0.28 -9.87
N ASP A 50 20.01 -0.52 -10.11
CA ASP A 50 20.55 -0.79 -11.44
C ASP A 50 19.87 -2.03 -12.08
N ILE A 51 18.54 -2.00 -12.14
CA ILE A 51 17.71 -3.02 -12.78
C ILE A 51 16.84 -2.30 -13.82
N PRO A 52 16.79 -2.81 -15.08
CA PRO A 52 15.89 -2.23 -16.08
C PRO A 52 14.43 -2.22 -15.58
N PRO A 53 13.68 -1.13 -15.75
CA PRO A 53 12.31 -1.01 -15.24
C PRO A 53 11.41 -2.19 -15.63
N GLU A 54 11.55 -2.71 -16.84
CA GLU A 54 10.80 -3.86 -17.34
C GLU A 54 11.15 -5.20 -16.68
N GLU A 55 12.25 -5.26 -15.92
CA GLU A 55 12.67 -6.44 -15.16
C GLU A 55 12.33 -6.34 -13.67
N ILE A 56 11.93 -5.15 -13.20
CA ILE A 56 11.49 -4.96 -11.81
C ILE A 56 10.12 -5.63 -11.63
N ASP A 57 10.03 -6.53 -10.66
CA ASP A 57 8.81 -7.23 -10.28
C ASP A 57 8.77 -7.39 -8.76
N TRP A 58 7.70 -7.94 -8.21
CA TRP A 58 7.48 -8.08 -6.76
C TRP A 58 8.61 -8.77 -6.00
N ASP A 59 9.42 -9.59 -6.67
CA ASP A 59 10.59 -10.25 -6.05
C ASP A 59 11.63 -9.26 -5.48
N ILE A 60 11.69 -8.03 -5.98
CA ILE A 60 12.60 -7.00 -5.47
C ILE A 60 12.36 -6.70 -3.99
N LEU A 61 11.12 -6.87 -3.52
CA LEU A 61 10.74 -6.65 -2.12
C LEU A 61 11.27 -7.73 -1.14
N TRP A 62 11.95 -8.75 -1.66
CA TRP A 62 12.65 -9.80 -0.89
C TRP A 62 14.15 -9.82 -1.19
N ASN A 63 14.67 -8.82 -1.92
CA ASN A 63 16.08 -8.81 -2.30
C ASN A 63 16.96 -8.37 -1.12
N GLU A 64 17.84 -9.27 -0.68
CA GLU A 64 18.77 -9.04 0.42
C GLU A 64 19.77 -7.91 0.15
N ASP A 65 20.07 -7.59 -1.13
CA ASP A 65 20.97 -6.50 -1.50
C ASP A 65 20.43 -5.13 -1.09
N TYR A 66 19.11 -5.03 -0.87
CA TYR A 66 18.42 -3.82 -0.44
C TYR A 66 17.91 -3.89 1.01
N SER A 67 18.42 -4.84 1.81
CA SER A 67 18.02 -5.01 3.22
C SER A 67 18.06 -3.70 4.00
N ASP A 68 17.09 -3.51 4.90
CA ASP A 68 16.87 -2.29 5.71
C ASP A 68 16.56 -1.03 4.88
N ARG A 69 16.30 -1.18 3.56
CA ARG A 69 15.92 -0.09 2.65
C ARG A 69 14.69 -0.43 1.80
N ILE A 70 13.99 -1.49 2.13
CA ILE A 70 12.73 -1.90 1.53
C ILE A 70 11.60 -1.52 2.49
N LEU A 71 10.55 -0.89 1.99
CA LEU A 71 9.31 -0.67 2.73
C LEU A 71 8.27 -1.70 2.32
N MET A 72 7.28 -1.90 3.16
CA MET A 72 6.12 -2.74 2.88
C MET A 72 4.85 -2.09 3.42
N PHE A 73 3.70 -2.36 2.82
CA PHE A 73 2.41 -1.87 3.28
C PHE A 73 2.12 -2.26 4.74
N ASP A 74 1.66 -1.32 5.55
CA ASP A 74 0.98 -1.60 6.82
C ASP A 74 -0.54 -1.79 6.62
N ASN A 75 -0.88 -2.50 5.57
CA ASN A 75 -2.25 -2.90 5.21
C ASN A 75 -2.23 -4.39 4.89
N PRO A 76 -2.92 -5.24 5.67
CA PRO A 76 -2.87 -6.69 5.46
C PRO A 76 -3.37 -7.08 4.06
N ARG A 77 -4.40 -6.43 3.54
CA ARG A 77 -4.99 -6.80 2.25
C ARG A 77 -4.00 -6.60 1.10
N ASP A 78 -3.28 -5.46 1.08
CA ASP A 78 -2.29 -5.15 0.05
C ASP A 78 -1.01 -5.98 0.24
N ALA A 79 -0.56 -6.16 1.49
CA ALA A 79 0.62 -6.98 1.78
C ALA A 79 0.41 -8.44 1.36
N PHE A 80 -0.75 -9.03 1.69
CA PHE A 80 -1.10 -10.38 1.28
C PHE A 80 -1.24 -10.49 -0.24
N ALA A 81 -1.82 -9.50 -0.92
CA ALA A 81 -1.96 -9.49 -2.37
C ALA A 81 -0.60 -9.65 -3.09
N ILE A 82 0.42 -8.95 -2.63
CA ILE A 82 1.78 -9.07 -3.18
C ILE A 82 2.32 -10.49 -2.98
N ALA A 83 2.13 -11.08 -1.81
CA ALA A 83 2.54 -12.45 -1.53
C ALA A 83 1.72 -13.48 -2.34
N GLU A 84 0.42 -13.25 -2.51
CA GLU A 84 -0.49 -14.05 -3.33
C GLU A 84 -0.02 -14.08 -4.80
N ILE A 85 0.28 -12.90 -5.39
CA ILE A 85 0.81 -12.82 -6.76
C ILE A 85 2.11 -13.61 -6.87
N ARG A 86 3.04 -13.39 -5.96
CA ARG A 86 4.36 -14.04 -5.97
C ARG A 86 4.27 -15.56 -5.88
N LEU A 87 3.27 -16.07 -5.17
CA LEU A 87 2.99 -17.52 -5.06
C LEU A 87 2.08 -18.06 -6.16
N GLY A 88 1.57 -17.20 -7.07
CA GLY A 88 0.66 -17.58 -8.14
C GLY A 88 -0.76 -17.89 -7.66
N TYR A 89 -1.17 -17.31 -6.53
CA TYR A 89 -2.51 -17.43 -5.99
C TYR A 89 -3.42 -16.30 -6.46
N SER A 90 -4.72 -16.47 -6.27
CA SER A 90 -5.70 -15.42 -6.53
C SER A 90 -5.61 -14.32 -5.46
N LEU A 91 -5.67 -13.05 -5.88
CA LEU A 91 -5.82 -11.90 -4.96
C LEU A 91 -7.10 -11.94 -4.12
N ASN A 92 -8.01 -12.84 -4.44
CA ASN A 92 -9.27 -13.04 -3.75
C ASN A 92 -9.38 -14.47 -3.18
N THR A 93 -8.23 -15.08 -2.85
CA THR A 93 -8.26 -16.40 -2.23
C THR A 93 -8.90 -16.37 -0.85
N GLU A 94 -9.69 -17.40 -0.55
CA GLU A 94 -10.27 -17.66 0.77
C GLU A 94 -9.70 -18.96 1.38
N SER A 95 -8.70 -19.55 0.71
CA SER A 95 -8.04 -20.77 1.18
C SER A 95 -7.14 -20.48 2.38
N SER A 96 -7.48 -21.05 3.54
CA SER A 96 -6.63 -20.93 4.74
C SER A 96 -5.20 -21.40 4.50
N GLU A 97 -5.00 -22.46 3.68
CA GLU A 97 -3.67 -22.98 3.35
C GLU A 97 -2.86 -21.98 2.51
N GLU A 98 -3.48 -21.32 1.53
CA GLU A 98 -2.81 -20.31 0.70
C GLU A 98 -2.47 -19.07 1.53
N LEU A 99 -3.40 -18.60 2.38
CA LEU A 99 -3.16 -17.48 3.29
C LEU A 99 -2.02 -17.80 4.29
N GLU A 100 -1.92 -19.02 4.80
CA GLU A 100 -0.80 -19.44 5.66
C GLU A 100 0.54 -19.40 4.91
N LYS A 101 0.60 -19.87 3.67
CA LYS A 101 1.82 -19.79 2.84
C LYS A 101 2.21 -18.36 2.53
N CYS A 102 1.23 -17.48 2.27
CA CYS A 102 1.49 -16.05 2.11
C CYS A 102 2.06 -15.43 3.39
N ALA A 103 1.51 -15.81 4.54
CA ALA A 103 2.02 -15.33 5.83
C ALA A 103 3.45 -15.80 6.10
N ASP A 104 3.79 -17.05 5.77
CA ASP A 104 5.16 -17.56 5.90
C ASP A 104 6.13 -16.78 5.01
N LEU A 105 5.75 -16.50 3.76
CA LEU A 105 6.52 -15.68 2.84
C LEU A 105 6.72 -14.23 3.35
N LEU A 106 5.68 -13.63 3.93
CA LEU A 106 5.77 -12.29 4.53
C LEU A 106 6.62 -12.27 5.80
N LYS A 107 6.67 -13.38 6.57
CA LYS A 107 7.60 -13.53 7.70
C LYS A 107 9.06 -13.61 7.23
N GLU A 108 9.33 -14.29 6.13
CA GLU A 108 10.66 -14.30 5.50
C GLU A 108 11.07 -12.89 5.08
N GLN A 109 10.18 -12.15 4.43
CA GLN A 109 10.41 -10.77 4.01
C GLN A 109 10.79 -9.84 5.17
N LYS A 110 10.28 -10.10 6.36
CA LYS A 110 10.53 -9.27 7.55
C LYS A 110 12.02 -9.12 7.87
N THR A 111 12.86 -10.04 7.41
CA THR A 111 14.31 -9.99 7.62
C THR A 111 15.02 -8.93 6.77
N VAL A 112 14.37 -8.44 5.72
CA VAL A 112 14.95 -7.49 4.75
C VAL A 112 14.25 -6.15 4.72
N ILE A 113 13.01 -6.04 5.21
CA ILE A 113 12.28 -4.77 5.23
C ILE A 113 12.75 -3.85 6.34
N GLN A 114 12.75 -2.54 6.06
CA GLN A 114 12.99 -1.50 7.04
C GLN A 114 11.78 -1.28 7.95
N ALA A 115 10.60 -1.16 7.36
CA ALA A 115 9.36 -0.87 8.07
C ALA A 115 8.11 -1.26 7.28
N TYR A 116 7.02 -1.49 8.01
CA TYR A 116 5.67 -1.43 7.48
C TYR A 116 5.19 0.02 7.54
N VAL A 117 4.70 0.55 6.43
CA VAL A 117 4.33 1.97 6.29
C VAL A 117 3.02 2.12 5.51
N MET A 118 2.38 3.26 5.68
CA MET A 118 1.37 3.82 4.78
C MET A 118 1.92 5.18 4.29
N ASP A 119 1.38 6.30 4.75
CA ASP A 119 1.77 7.63 4.28
C ASP A 119 3.24 8.00 4.58
N GLU A 120 3.91 7.29 5.50
CA GLU A 120 5.35 7.49 5.77
C GLU A 120 6.24 7.15 4.57
N VAL A 121 5.70 6.50 3.53
CA VAL A 121 6.41 6.25 2.25
C VAL A 121 6.88 7.56 1.63
N PHE A 122 6.08 8.63 1.69
CA PHE A 122 6.43 9.95 1.15
C PHE A 122 7.73 10.48 1.76
N ASP A 123 7.79 10.51 3.08
CA ASP A 123 8.98 11.00 3.79
C ASP A 123 10.19 10.11 3.55
N LYS A 124 10.02 8.79 3.63
CA LYS A 124 11.13 7.83 3.56
C LYS A 124 11.73 7.70 2.16
N MET A 125 10.90 7.64 1.13
CA MET A 125 11.38 7.61 -0.26
C MET A 125 11.97 8.96 -0.65
N GLY A 126 11.28 10.08 -0.35
CA GLY A 126 11.74 11.42 -0.66
C GLY A 126 13.06 11.81 0.04
N ALA A 127 13.28 11.33 1.28
CA ALA A 127 14.54 11.53 1.98
C ALA A 127 15.66 10.55 1.57
N GLY A 128 15.40 9.58 0.69
CA GLY A 128 16.35 8.52 0.33
C GLY A 128 16.67 7.56 1.48
N GLU A 129 15.79 7.48 2.49
CA GLU A 129 15.93 6.51 3.58
C GLU A 129 15.59 5.08 3.15
N ALA A 130 14.69 4.94 2.16
CA ALA A 130 14.35 3.69 1.53
C ALA A 130 14.65 3.74 0.03
N LEU A 131 14.82 2.58 -0.60
CA LEU A 131 15.12 2.44 -2.03
C LEU A 131 13.95 1.87 -2.83
N VAL A 132 13.10 1.08 -2.19
CA VAL A 132 12.01 0.35 -2.84
C VAL A 132 10.81 0.31 -1.92
N ALA A 133 9.64 0.58 -2.46
CA ALA A 133 8.36 0.48 -1.76
C ALA A 133 7.25 0.04 -2.72
N PRO A 134 6.32 -0.84 -2.31
CA PRO A 134 5.06 -0.98 -3.00
C PRO A 134 4.18 0.22 -2.66
N TYR A 135 3.53 0.81 -3.66
CA TYR A 135 2.57 1.89 -3.39
C TYR A 135 1.56 2.10 -4.51
N TYR A 136 0.63 3.03 -4.30
CA TYR A 136 -0.43 3.36 -5.25
C TYR A 136 0.09 4.28 -6.35
N ALA A 137 -0.32 4.03 -7.60
CA ALA A 137 0.17 4.76 -8.77
C ALA A 137 -0.05 6.28 -8.70
N GLY A 138 -1.20 6.73 -8.18
CA GLY A 138 -1.49 8.17 -8.06
C GLY A 138 -0.55 8.90 -7.10
N ASP A 139 -0.24 8.28 -5.95
CA ASP A 139 0.74 8.81 -5.01
C ASP A 139 2.15 8.77 -5.59
N ALA A 140 2.47 7.74 -6.38
CA ALA A 140 3.75 7.63 -7.06
C ALA A 140 3.96 8.77 -8.07
N VAL A 141 2.92 9.16 -8.83
CA VAL A 141 2.98 10.33 -9.72
C VAL A 141 3.35 11.58 -8.93
N THR A 142 2.67 11.83 -7.81
CA THR A 142 2.95 12.99 -6.95
C THR A 142 4.39 12.96 -6.39
N LEU A 143 4.89 11.77 -6.00
CA LEU A 143 6.27 11.61 -5.53
C LEU A 143 7.30 11.84 -6.63
N MET A 144 7.08 11.33 -7.84
CA MET A 144 7.98 11.53 -8.98
C MET A 144 8.01 12.98 -9.46
N ASP A 145 6.90 13.72 -9.31
CA ASP A 145 6.86 15.16 -9.60
C ASP A 145 7.71 15.98 -8.61
N GLU A 146 7.82 15.51 -7.36
CA GLU A 146 8.62 16.18 -6.32
C GLU A 146 10.07 15.72 -6.28
N TYR A 147 10.35 14.45 -6.64
CA TYR A 147 11.67 13.81 -6.55
C TYR A 147 12.04 13.15 -7.86
N GLU A 148 12.90 13.80 -8.66
CA GLU A 148 13.32 13.35 -10.00
C GLU A 148 14.08 12.00 -10.01
N ASP A 149 14.63 11.59 -8.87
CA ASP A 149 15.35 10.34 -8.70
C ASP A 149 14.44 9.12 -8.45
N LEU A 150 13.14 9.34 -8.32
CA LEU A 150 12.17 8.24 -8.14
C LEU A 150 11.57 7.79 -9.46
N GLY A 151 11.34 6.50 -9.57
CA GLY A 151 10.61 5.87 -10.66
C GLY A 151 9.51 4.96 -10.14
N PHE A 152 8.57 4.62 -11.02
CA PHE A 152 7.49 3.70 -10.70
C PHE A 152 7.31 2.67 -11.81
N VAL A 153 7.06 1.43 -11.42
CA VAL A 153 6.72 0.35 -12.35
C VAL A 153 5.48 -0.39 -11.88
N THR A 154 4.65 -0.78 -12.83
CA THR A 154 3.56 -1.72 -12.59
C THR A 154 4.07 -3.12 -12.94
N PRO A 155 4.21 -4.05 -11.94
CA PRO A 155 4.83 -5.36 -12.14
C PRO A 155 4.13 -6.22 -13.19
N LYS A 156 4.90 -6.89 -14.03
CA LYS A 156 4.36 -7.75 -15.11
C LYS A 156 3.69 -9.02 -14.61
N SER A 157 4.01 -9.47 -13.40
CA SER A 157 3.35 -10.62 -12.77
C SER A 157 1.91 -10.33 -12.34
N GLY A 158 1.51 -9.06 -12.41
CA GLY A 158 0.16 -8.62 -12.10
C GLY A 158 0.06 -7.75 -10.85
N THR A 159 -1.10 -7.15 -10.66
CA THR A 159 -1.37 -6.25 -9.53
C THR A 159 -2.86 -6.11 -9.22
N ASN A 160 -3.16 -5.40 -8.13
CA ASN A 160 -4.49 -4.93 -7.81
C ASN A 160 -4.84 -3.68 -8.65
N LEU A 161 -6.03 -3.72 -9.28
CA LEU A 161 -6.73 -2.54 -9.77
C LEU A 161 -7.71 -2.10 -8.70
N PHE A 162 -7.55 -0.92 -8.15
CA PHE A 162 -8.49 -0.37 -7.18
C PHE A 162 -9.36 0.72 -7.78
N VAL A 163 -10.54 0.91 -7.22
CA VAL A 163 -11.48 1.97 -7.56
C VAL A 163 -11.94 2.60 -6.25
N ASP A 164 -11.63 3.87 -6.07
CA ASP A 164 -12.22 4.65 -4.99
C ASP A 164 -13.62 5.11 -5.38
N ALA A 165 -14.53 5.04 -4.46
CA ALA A 165 -15.92 5.34 -4.73
C ALA A 165 -16.54 6.25 -3.67
N LEU A 166 -17.35 7.19 -4.12
CA LEU A 166 -18.17 8.05 -3.27
C LEU A 166 -19.42 7.30 -2.84
N CYS A 167 -19.65 7.22 -1.53
CA CYS A 167 -20.77 6.52 -0.92
C CYS A 167 -21.44 7.38 0.18
N ILE A 168 -22.70 7.10 0.51
CA ILE A 168 -23.43 7.77 1.58
C ILE A 168 -23.65 6.78 2.74
N PRO A 169 -23.09 7.01 3.95
CA PRO A 169 -23.34 6.17 5.11
C PRO A 169 -24.81 6.12 5.51
N ALA A 170 -25.31 4.96 5.98
CA ALA A 170 -26.70 4.78 6.37
C ALA A 170 -27.20 5.78 7.43
N GLY A 171 -26.32 6.30 8.29
CA GLY A 171 -26.64 7.29 9.31
C GLY A 171 -26.64 8.73 8.84
N ALA A 172 -26.28 9.03 7.58
CA ALA A 172 -26.26 10.39 7.05
C ALA A 172 -27.68 10.97 6.96
N LYS A 173 -27.84 12.21 7.46
CA LYS A 173 -29.17 12.86 7.55
C LYS A 173 -29.48 13.75 6.35
N GLN A 174 -28.47 14.14 5.59
CA GLN A 174 -28.58 15.08 4.48
C GLN A 174 -28.28 14.36 3.16
N LYS A 175 -29.07 13.31 2.85
CA LYS A 175 -28.83 12.44 1.68
C LYS A 175 -28.82 13.24 0.38
N GLU A 176 -29.85 14.07 0.14
CA GLU A 176 -29.96 14.88 -1.08
C GLU A 176 -28.75 15.82 -1.27
N ALA A 177 -28.33 16.50 -0.19
CA ALA A 177 -27.15 17.36 -0.25
C ALA A 177 -25.84 16.56 -0.55
N ALA A 178 -25.74 15.33 -0.02
CA ALA A 178 -24.62 14.44 -0.33
C ALA A 178 -24.64 13.97 -1.79
N GLU A 179 -25.81 13.65 -2.33
CA GLU A 179 -25.97 13.29 -3.74
C GLU A 179 -25.65 14.47 -4.67
N MET A 180 -26.07 15.68 -4.31
CA MET A 180 -25.69 16.90 -5.04
C MET A 180 -24.17 17.12 -5.02
N TYR A 181 -23.49 16.84 -3.90
CA TYR A 181 -22.02 16.91 -3.81
C TYR A 181 -21.37 15.83 -4.68
N ILE A 182 -21.87 14.59 -4.65
CA ILE A 182 -21.40 13.52 -5.54
C ILE A 182 -21.57 13.93 -7.00
N ASN A 183 -22.73 14.51 -7.36
CA ASN A 183 -22.97 15.02 -8.71
C ASN A 183 -21.98 16.12 -9.11
N PHE A 184 -21.66 17.04 -8.19
CA PHE A 184 -20.65 18.09 -8.40
C PHE A 184 -19.27 17.48 -8.67
N MET A 185 -18.86 16.45 -7.91
CA MET A 185 -17.59 15.76 -8.12
C MET A 185 -17.52 15.02 -9.48
N CYS A 186 -18.68 14.72 -10.10
CA CYS A 186 -18.77 14.11 -11.43
C CYS A 186 -18.83 15.16 -12.56
N GLU A 187 -18.82 16.46 -12.28
CA GLU A 187 -18.68 17.49 -13.31
C GLU A 187 -17.31 17.38 -13.99
N PRO A 188 -17.22 17.47 -15.33
CA PRO A 188 -15.95 17.28 -16.04
C PRO A 188 -14.82 18.19 -15.54
N ASP A 189 -15.11 19.50 -15.38
CA ASP A 189 -14.10 20.47 -14.92
C ASP A 189 -13.62 20.17 -13.48
N ILE A 190 -14.49 19.65 -12.62
CA ILE A 190 -14.18 19.32 -11.24
C ILE A 190 -13.40 18.01 -11.19
N ALA A 191 -13.82 16.99 -11.92
CA ALA A 191 -13.10 15.74 -12.03
C ALA A 191 -11.69 15.92 -12.64
N TYR A 192 -11.57 16.77 -13.66
CA TYR A 192 -10.30 17.19 -14.24
C TYR A 192 -9.39 17.87 -13.21
N ALA A 193 -9.92 18.89 -12.50
CA ALA A 193 -9.16 19.60 -11.46
C ALA A 193 -8.71 18.66 -10.34
N THR A 194 -9.57 17.73 -9.95
CA THR A 194 -9.25 16.71 -8.93
C THR A 194 -8.11 15.81 -9.38
N THR A 195 -8.25 15.17 -10.54
CA THR A 195 -7.22 14.27 -11.12
C THR A 195 -5.88 14.99 -11.26
N SER A 196 -5.89 16.22 -11.81
CA SER A 196 -4.66 17.01 -11.99
C SER A 196 -3.99 17.42 -10.68
N TYR A 197 -4.74 17.46 -9.57
CA TYR A 197 -4.20 17.85 -8.27
C TYR A 197 -3.66 16.67 -7.45
N ILE A 198 -4.38 15.53 -7.48
CA ILE A 198 -4.03 14.38 -6.64
C ILE A 198 -3.22 13.30 -7.36
N GLY A 199 -3.01 13.41 -8.68
CA GLY A 199 -2.25 12.43 -9.47
C GLY A 199 -2.99 11.11 -9.79
N TYR A 200 -4.19 10.89 -9.25
CA TYR A 200 -4.96 9.67 -9.48
C TYR A 200 -5.74 9.71 -10.79
N SER A 201 -5.89 8.57 -11.43
CA SER A 201 -6.62 8.45 -12.69
C SER A 201 -8.12 8.66 -12.51
N THR A 202 -8.74 9.33 -13.48
CA THR A 202 -10.17 9.63 -13.45
C THR A 202 -11.00 8.57 -14.16
N PRO A 203 -12.12 8.10 -13.57
CA PRO A 203 -13.09 7.29 -14.28
C PRO A 203 -14.04 8.14 -15.15
N ASN A 204 -13.94 9.47 -15.12
CA ASN A 204 -14.78 10.40 -15.86
C ASN A 204 -14.22 10.63 -17.27
N SER A 205 -14.89 10.10 -18.30
CA SER A 205 -14.42 10.18 -19.68
C SER A 205 -14.27 11.60 -20.20
N ALA A 206 -15.21 12.51 -19.84
CA ALA A 206 -15.14 13.90 -20.27
C ALA A 206 -13.97 14.66 -19.60
N ALA A 207 -13.64 14.32 -18.36
CA ALA A 207 -12.47 14.88 -17.69
C ALA A 207 -11.17 14.30 -18.29
N PHE A 208 -11.13 13.00 -18.62
CA PHE A 208 -10.00 12.38 -19.31
C PHE A 208 -9.70 13.06 -20.64
N ASP A 209 -10.71 13.38 -21.44
CA ASP A 209 -10.57 14.09 -22.72
C ASP A 209 -10.01 15.52 -22.56
N MET A 210 -10.03 16.10 -21.35
CA MET A 210 -9.44 17.41 -21.05
C MET A 210 -7.97 17.37 -20.66
N LEU A 211 -7.44 16.17 -20.32
CA LEU A 211 -6.04 15.97 -20.01
C LEU A 211 -5.18 16.20 -21.27
N ASP A 212 -3.95 16.65 -21.10
CA ASP A 212 -2.99 16.72 -22.20
C ASP A 212 -2.57 15.32 -22.68
N GLU A 213 -1.98 15.28 -23.90
CA GLU A 213 -1.57 14.02 -24.53
C GLU A 213 -0.48 13.28 -23.73
N GLU A 214 0.36 14.00 -22.97
CA GLU A 214 1.41 13.41 -22.16
C GLU A 214 0.77 12.62 -20.99
N THR A 215 -0.13 13.26 -20.26
CA THR A 215 -0.87 12.64 -19.15
C THR A 215 -1.75 11.48 -19.62
N GLN A 216 -2.47 11.63 -20.76
CA GLN A 216 -3.31 10.55 -21.30
C GLN A 216 -2.51 9.31 -21.70
N ASN A 217 -1.24 9.47 -22.09
CA ASN A 217 -0.34 8.40 -22.52
C ASN A 217 0.62 7.92 -21.41
N ASP A 218 0.59 8.55 -20.24
CA ASP A 218 1.40 8.12 -19.11
C ASP A 218 0.99 6.73 -18.63
N LYS A 219 1.94 5.80 -18.64
CA LYS A 219 1.67 4.37 -18.31
C LYS A 219 1.59 4.11 -16.81
N VAL A 220 1.99 5.04 -15.98
CA VAL A 220 1.81 4.99 -14.53
C VAL A 220 0.34 5.24 -14.21
N SER A 221 -0.19 6.35 -14.69
CA SER A 221 -1.58 6.76 -14.47
C SER A 221 -2.57 5.93 -15.30
N TYR A 222 -2.25 5.71 -16.58
CA TYR A 222 -3.13 5.06 -17.56
C TYR A 222 -2.42 3.90 -18.27
N PRO A 223 -2.23 2.75 -17.58
CA PRO A 223 -1.65 1.56 -18.18
C PRO A 223 -2.42 1.08 -19.42
N ASP A 224 -1.74 0.36 -20.31
CA ASP A 224 -2.38 -0.17 -21.51
C ASP A 224 -3.57 -1.07 -21.18
N SER A 225 -4.62 -0.99 -21.98
CA SER A 225 -5.82 -1.82 -21.80
C SER A 225 -5.53 -3.33 -21.85
N GLU A 226 -4.51 -3.75 -22.60
CA GLU A 226 -4.06 -5.14 -22.61
C GLU A 226 -3.50 -5.54 -21.23
N TYR A 227 -2.67 -4.68 -20.61
CA TYR A 227 -2.16 -4.90 -19.25
C TYR A 227 -3.29 -4.92 -18.24
N LEU A 228 -4.19 -3.94 -18.28
CA LEU A 228 -5.34 -3.86 -17.36
C LEU A 228 -6.22 -5.11 -17.43
N ASN A 229 -6.47 -5.64 -18.62
CA ASN A 229 -7.33 -6.83 -18.80
C ASN A 229 -6.65 -8.13 -18.37
N ASN A 230 -5.34 -8.27 -18.55
CA ASN A 230 -4.64 -9.54 -18.38
C ASN A 230 -3.87 -9.65 -17.08
N ASN A 231 -3.47 -8.52 -16.49
CA ASN A 231 -2.52 -8.48 -15.36
C ASN A 231 -3.09 -7.77 -14.12
N THR A 232 -4.37 -7.35 -14.15
CA THR A 232 -4.95 -6.73 -12.96
C THR A 232 -6.14 -7.51 -12.44
N THR A 233 -6.34 -7.41 -11.13
CA THR A 233 -7.48 -8.02 -10.42
C THR A 233 -8.05 -7.01 -9.44
N ILE A 234 -9.37 -6.86 -9.42
CA ILE A 234 -10.08 -6.04 -8.41
C ILE A 234 -10.30 -6.89 -7.17
N PHE A 235 -10.09 -6.29 -5.99
CA PHE A 235 -10.40 -6.93 -4.73
C PHE A 235 -11.91 -7.13 -4.58
N ARG A 236 -12.27 -8.35 -4.19
CA ARG A 236 -13.64 -8.69 -3.74
C ARG A 236 -13.71 -8.63 -2.23
N ASN A 237 -14.92 -8.51 -1.72
CA ASN A 237 -15.15 -8.72 -0.29
C ASN A 237 -15.00 -10.22 0.00
N LEU A 238 -14.02 -10.55 0.83
CA LEU A 238 -13.81 -11.92 1.27
C LEU A 238 -14.84 -12.30 2.34
N SER A 239 -15.03 -13.60 2.58
CA SER A 239 -15.82 -14.09 3.70
C SER A 239 -15.27 -13.56 5.03
N ASP A 240 -16.14 -13.47 6.04
CA ASP A 240 -15.74 -13.06 7.39
C ASP A 240 -14.64 -13.98 7.94
N GLU A 241 -14.70 -15.28 7.64
CA GLU A 241 -13.70 -16.27 8.05
C GLU A 241 -12.33 -15.99 7.43
N ALA A 242 -12.27 -15.75 6.12
CA ALA A 242 -11.01 -15.43 5.41
C ALA A 242 -10.43 -14.10 5.88
N ASN A 243 -11.28 -13.08 6.05
CA ASN A 243 -10.86 -11.79 6.58
C ASN A 243 -10.28 -11.92 7.99
N GLN A 244 -10.96 -12.64 8.89
CA GLN A 244 -10.46 -12.85 10.25
C GLN A 244 -9.15 -13.63 10.24
N LYS A 245 -9.04 -14.69 9.43
CA LYS A 245 -7.81 -15.46 9.27
C LYS A 245 -6.65 -14.58 8.82
N MET A 246 -6.86 -13.74 7.81
CA MET A 246 -5.84 -12.80 7.31
C MET A 246 -5.40 -11.82 8.40
N GLN A 247 -6.33 -11.25 9.17
CA GLN A 247 -6.02 -10.34 10.29
C GLN A 247 -5.21 -11.03 11.39
N ASP A 248 -5.56 -12.28 11.75
CA ASP A 248 -4.85 -13.04 12.77
C ASP A 248 -3.42 -13.34 12.31
N LEU A 249 -3.24 -13.78 11.04
CA LEU A 249 -1.93 -14.02 10.44
C LEU A 249 -1.10 -12.74 10.35
N TRP A 250 -1.72 -11.60 9.98
CA TRP A 250 -1.05 -10.30 9.94
C TRP A 250 -0.54 -9.87 11.31
N THR A 251 -1.36 -10.06 12.34
CA THR A 251 -0.96 -9.80 13.72
C THR A 251 0.22 -10.68 14.14
N ASP A 252 0.22 -11.94 13.74
CA ASP A 252 1.33 -12.87 14.00
C ASP A 252 2.60 -12.43 13.25
N ILE A 253 2.52 -12.09 11.97
CA ILE A 253 3.63 -11.54 11.18
C ILE A 253 4.24 -10.33 11.89
N LYS A 254 3.43 -9.35 12.29
CA LYS A 254 3.92 -8.12 12.94
C LYS A 254 4.52 -8.37 14.32
N SER A 255 3.98 -9.32 15.08
CA SER A 255 4.44 -9.67 16.43
C SER A 255 5.65 -10.61 16.45
N THR A 256 5.93 -11.32 15.37
CA THR A 256 7.12 -12.18 15.26
C THR A 256 8.37 -11.32 15.41
N GLN A 257 9.13 -11.55 16.49
CA GLN A 257 10.40 -10.85 16.67
C GLN A 257 11.44 -11.42 15.72
N ASP A 258 12.18 -10.55 15.05
CA ASP A 258 13.39 -10.97 14.36
C ASP A 258 14.39 -11.44 15.41
N GLU A 259 14.56 -12.76 15.51
CA GLU A 259 15.52 -13.38 16.44
C GLU A 259 16.97 -12.92 16.16
N SER A 260 17.26 -12.38 14.96
CA SER A 260 18.60 -11.93 14.58
C SER A 260 18.98 -10.62 15.30
N GLN A 261 18.05 -9.69 15.46
CA GLN A 261 18.33 -8.41 16.13
C GLN A 261 18.49 -8.53 17.64
N ASN A 262 17.88 -9.54 18.27
CA ASN A 262 17.92 -9.72 19.72
C ASN A 262 19.04 -10.62 20.25
N LYS A 263 19.77 -11.34 19.38
CA LYS A 263 20.84 -12.30 19.81
C LYS A 263 21.94 -11.66 20.65
N TRP A 264 22.19 -10.37 20.47
CA TRP A 264 23.25 -9.65 21.18
C TRP A 264 22.76 -8.79 22.37
N ILE A 265 21.48 -8.46 22.45
CA ILE A 265 20.95 -7.59 23.52
C ILE A 265 21.00 -8.29 24.86
N VAL A 266 20.59 -9.56 24.94
CA VAL A 266 20.62 -10.32 26.20
C VAL A 266 22.05 -10.57 26.70
N PRO A 267 23.02 -11.03 25.87
CA PRO A 267 24.40 -11.15 26.30
C PRO A 267 25.04 -9.81 26.71
N LEU A 268 24.74 -8.73 25.97
CA LEU A 268 25.28 -7.40 26.29
C LEU A 268 24.75 -6.88 27.62
N PHE A 269 23.46 -7.08 27.90
CA PHE A 269 22.83 -6.73 29.17
C PHE A 269 23.41 -7.55 30.33
N LEU A 270 23.65 -8.84 30.14
CA LEU A 270 24.29 -9.69 31.15
C LEU A 270 25.73 -9.25 31.44
N VAL A 271 26.50 -8.92 30.41
CA VAL A 271 27.88 -8.40 30.57
C VAL A 271 27.85 -7.05 31.32
N ALA A 272 26.91 -6.16 31.00
CA ALA A 272 26.75 -4.90 31.71
C ALA A 272 26.40 -5.10 33.18
N CYS A 273 25.50 -6.02 33.51
CA CYS A 273 25.15 -6.36 34.88
C CYS A 273 26.32 -6.93 35.69
N VAL A 274 27.12 -7.82 35.07
CA VAL A 274 28.30 -8.44 35.70
C VAL A 274 29.38 -7.39 35.94
N THR A 275 29.66 -6.52 34.96
CA THR A 275 30.64 -5.43 35.12
C THR A 275 30.22 -4.44 36.20
N LEU A 276 28.96 -4.06 36.27
CA LEU A 276 28.43 -3.20 37.32
C LEU A 276 28.60 -3.80 38.72
N SER A 277 28.29 -5.12 38.82
CA SER A 277 28.47 -5.87 40.08
C SER A 277 29.91 -5.92 40.55
N ILE A 278 30.86 -6.16 39.64
CA ILE A 278 32.31 -6.14 39.95
C ILE A 278 32.75 -4.77 40.41
N VAL A 279 32.31 -3.70 39.74
CA VAL A 279 32.64 -2.31 40.15
C VAL A 279 32.10 -1.99 41.57
N ILE A 280 30.88 -2.45 41.87
CA ILE A 280 30.29 -2.26 43.21
C ILE A 280 31.09 -3.03 44.27
N ILE A 281 31.53 -4.24 44.01
CA ILE A 281 32.31 -5.08 44.92
C ILE A 281 33.69 -4.41 45.17
N ILE A 282 34.37 -4.00 44.10
CA ILE A 282 35.66 -3.31 44.23
C ILE A 282 35.54 -2.02 45.04
N ARG A 283 34.50 -1.21 44.76
CA ARG A 283 34.24 0.02 45.47
C ARG A 283 33.98 -0.21 46.96
N ARG A 284 33.21 -1.22 47.30
CA ARG A 284 32.95 -1.64 48.70
C ARG A 284 34.22 -2.13 49.39
N HIS A 285 35.09 -2.83 48.66
CA HIS A 285 36.37 -3.30 49.23
C HIS A 285 37.34 -2.14 49.51
N ILE A 286 37.41 -1.17 48.59
CA ILE A 286 38.25 0.06 48.79
C ILE A 286 37.77 0.90 49.96
N ILE A 287 36.45 1.09 50.10
CA ILE A 287 35.86 1.87 51.21
C ILE A 287 36.17 1.20 52.55
N ARG A 288 35.95 -0.16 52.66
CA ARG A 288 36.24 -0.90 53.87
C ARG A 288 37.72 -0.86 54.26
N LYS A 289 38.65 -0.74 53.32
CA LYS A 289 40.07 -0.57 53.62
C LYS A 289 40.44 0.83 54.13
N LYS A 290 39.66 1.86 53.79
CA LYS A 290 39.86 3.25 54.26
C LYS A 290 39.36 3.49 55.71
N ASP A 291 38.38 2.67 56.15
CA ASP A 291 37.80 2.77 57.48
C ASP A 291 38.57 1.99 58.56
N VAL A 292 39.71 1.37 58.21
CA VAL A 292 40.57 0.55 59.10
C VAL A 292 41.91 1.26 59.41
N PHE A 293 42.10 2.48 58.89
CA PHE A 293 43.19 3.37 59.22
C PHE A 293 42.63 4.70 59.75
#